data_0abcc8ccad9a00e4be0918505227e35b
#
_entry.id   0abcc8ccad9a00e4be0918505227e35b
#
_cell.length_a   1.000
_cell.length_b   1.000
_cell.length_c   1.000
_cell.angle_alpha   90.00
_cell.angle_beta   90.00
_cell.angle_gamma   90.00
#
_symmetry.space_group_name_H-M   'P 1'
#
loop_
_entity.id
_entity.type
_entity.pdbx_description
1 polymer ?
#
loop_
_entity_poly.entity_id
_entity_poly.type
_entity_poly.pdbx_seq_one_letter_code
_entity_poly.pdbx_strand_id
1 'polypeptide(L)'
;VEVREMSVYIRIAGVVKESIVDGPGIRYVVFSQGCRHNCRGCHNPHTHSFDGGSVIDVDTVISEMRKNPLLDGITLSGGDPFEQAEGFAQLAGKARACGYNVITYTGYSYEDILKYKCERPGWDELFDNSDVIVDGRYEENKRNLMLSYRGSENQRVIDVGQSIALNKIVQIDI
;
A
#
# COMPACT_ATOMS: atom_id res chain seq x y z
N VAL A 1 -19.12 29.17 5.18
CA VAL A 1 -17.89 28.86 5.93
C VAL A 1 -17.20 27.76 5.17
N GLU A 2 -16.13 28.09 4.39
CA GLU A 2 -15.28 27.09 3.75
C GLU A 2 -14.60 26.28 4.87
N VAL A 3 -14.96 25.02 4.99
CA VAL A 3 -14.18 24.06 5.77
C VAL A 3 -12.91 23.83 4.99
N ARG A 4 -11.82 24.48 5.37
CA ARG A 4 -10.49 24.11 4.87
C ARG A 4 -10.22 22.69 5.35
N GLU A 5 -10.25 21.72 4.42
CA GLU A 5 -9.69 20.40 4.68
C GLU A 5 -8.24 20.58 5.14
N MET A 6 -7.90 20.03 6.27
CA MET A 6 -6.52 20.09 6.76
C MET A 6 -5.65 19.23 5.86
N SER A 7 -4.53 19.80 5.40
CA SER A 7 -3.54 19.07 4.60
C SER A 7 -3.03 17.85 5.37
N VAL A 8 -3.01 16.70 4.70
CA VAL A 8 -2.50 15.44 5.26
C VAL A 8 -1.16 15.12 4.62
N TYR A 9 -0.17 14.87 5.44
CA TYR A 9 1.19 14.60 5.01
C TYR A 9 1.59 13.17 5.30
N ILE A 10 2.35 12.57 4.38
CA ILE A 10 2.97 11.25 4.53
C ILE A 10 4.47 11.36 4.28
N ARG A 11 5.24 10.51 4.94
CA ARG A 11 6.68 10.38 4.70
C ARG A 11 6.93 9.24 3.72
N ILE A 12 7.62 9.56 2.63
CA ILE A 12 7.86 8.63 1.52
C ILE A 12 9.34 8.51 1.20
N ALA A 13 9.73 7.34 0.73
CA ALA A 13 11.06 7.12 0.15
C ALA A 13 11.14 7.65 -1.29
N GLY A 14 10.03 7.67 -1.98
CA GLY A 14 9.90 8.15 -3.34
C GLY A 14 8.61 7.71 -4.01
N VAL A 15 8.49 8.07 -5.28
CA VAL A 15 7.36 7.67 -6.15
C VAL A 15 7.88 7.15 -7.49
N VAL A 16 7.12 6.24 -8.10
CA VAL A 16 7.24 5.88 -9.52
C VAL A 16 5.92 6.23 -10.18
N LYS A 17 5.96 7.15 -11.15
CA LYS A 17 4.74 7.72 -11.76
C LYS A 17 4.02 6.77 -12.70
N GLU A 18 4.75 5.83 -13.30
CA GLU A 18 4.24 4.82 -14.23
C GLU A 18 5.01 3.52 -14.00
N SER A 19 4.39 2.55 -13.35
CA SER A 19 4.95 1.21 -13.14
C SER A 19 4.03 0.16 -13.73
N ILE A 20 4.63 -0.86 -14.34
CA ILE A 20 3.94 -2.05 -14.87
C ILE A 20 4.32 -3.32 -14.10
N VAL A 21 5.13 -3.19 -13.05
CA VAL A 21 5.66 -4.31 -12.26
C VAL A 21 5.14 -4.35 -10.82
N ASP A 22 4.39 -3.33 -10.41
CA ASP A 22 3.89 -3.20 -9.04
C ASP A 22 2.36 -3.44 -8.95
N GLY A 23 1.82 -4.21 -9.85
CA GLY A 23 0.42 -4.56 -9.96
C GLY A 23 -0.06 -4.54 -11.42
N PRO A 24 -1.29 -4.98 -11.70
CA PRO A 24 -1.83 -5.02 -13.05
C PRO A 24 -2.08 -3.59 -13.58
N GLY A 25 -1.90 -3.42 -14.88
CA GLY A 25 -2.05 -2.14 -15.56
C GLY A 25 -0.89 -1.18 -15.33
N ILE A 26 -1.12 0.11 -15.56
CA ILE A 26 -0.15 1.18 -15.31
C ILE A 26 -0.48 1.82 -13.96
N ARG A 27 0.48 1.80 -13.04
CA ARG A 27 0.26 2.21 -11.66
C ARG A 27 1.17 3.34 -11.21
N TYR A 28 0.60 4.26 -10.45
CA TYR A 28 1.37 5.21 -9.68
C TYR A 28 1.79 4.52 -8.38
N VAL A 29 3.08 4.48 -8.08
CA VAL A 29 3.60 3.79 -6.90
C VAL A 29 4.11 4.82 -5.90
N VAL A 30 3.67 4.70 -4.66
CA VAL A 30 4.17 5.48 -3.53
C VAL A 30 4.89 4.56 -2.57
N PHE A 31 6.19 4.81 -2.37
CA PHE A 31 7.01 4.04 -1.44
C PHE A 31 7.00 4.73 -0.07
N SER A 32 6.32 4.13 0.89
CA SER A 32 6.32 4.57 2.29
C SER A 32 7.74 4.56 2.87
N GLN A 33 8.07 5.51 3.71
CA GLN A 33 9.31 5.54 4.49
C GLN A 33 9.01 5.13 5.92
N GLY A 34 9.73 4.11 6.39
CA GLY A 34 9.58 3.49 7.70
C GLY A 34 9.00 2.08 7.64
N CYS A 35 9.70 1.12 8.22
CA CYS A 35 9.27 -0.27 8.31
C CYS A 35 10.01 -0.96 9.47
N ARG A 36 9.24 -1.50 10.42
CA ARG A 36 9.83 -2.23 11.57
C ARG A 36 10.07 -3.70 11.32
N HIS A 37 9.61 -4.25 10.18
CA HIS A 37 9.75 -5.68 9.91
C HIS A 37 11.20 -6.12 9.72
N ASN A 38 12.04 -5.27 9.13
CA ASN A 38 13.47 -5.50 8.96
C ASN A 38 13.79 -6.86 8.32
N CYS A 39 13.04 -7.22 7.26
CA CYS A 39 13.20 -8.51 6.60
C CYS A 39 14.59 -8.65 6.01
N ARG A 40 15.22 -9.82 6.24
CA ARG A 40 16.49 -10.16 5.61
C ARG A 40 16.32 -10.25 4.09
N GLY A 41 17.22 -9.62 3.35
CA GLY A 41 17.16 -9.59 1.89
C GLY A 41 16.05 -8.70 1.30
N CYS A 42 15.49 -7.81 2.12
CA CYS A 42 14.48 -6.85 1.66
C CYS A 42 14.93 -6.11 0.40
N HIS A 43 14.03 -5.95 -0.57
CA HIS A 43 14.33 -5.26 -1.82
C HIS A 43 14.52 -3.74 -1.64
N ASN A 44 13.97 -3.16 -0.57
CA ASN A 44 13.98 -1.73 -0.29
C ASN A 44 14.54 -1.42 1.11
N PRO A 45 15.78 -1.86 1.46
CA PRO A 45 16.30 -1.70 2.82
C PRO A 45 16.45 -0.23 3.24
N HIS A 46 16.60 0.69 2.29
CA HIS A 46 16.64 2.14 2.53
C HIS A 46 15.33 2.72 3.06
N THR A 47 14.22 1.99 2.94
CA THR A 47 12.91 2.40 3.44
C THR A 47 12.65 2.00 4.90
N HIS A 48 13.58 1.29 5.55
CA HIS A 48 13.38 0.82 6.93
C HIS A 48 13.41 1.95 7.95
N SER A 49 14.32 2.94 7.78
CA SER A 49 14.44 4.07 8.71
C SER A 49 13.18 4.94 8.70
N PHE A 50 12.67 5.27 9.88
CA PHE A 50 11.54 6.19 10.02
C PHE A 50 11.92 7.67 9.84
N ASP A 51 13.21 7.99 9.88
CA ASP A 51 13.72 9.36 9.75
C ASP A 51 14.16 9.73 8.33
N GLY A 52 14.15 8.75 7.43
CA GLY A 52 14.56 8.93 6.03
C GLY A 52 13.48 9.53 5.13
N GLY A 53 13.79 9.59 3.84
CA GLY A 53 12.86 10.04 2.82
C GLY A 53 12.49 11.51 2.90
N SER A 54 11.33 11.83 2.37
CA SER A 54 10.77 13.19 2.36
C SER A 54 9.28 13.18 2.70
N VAL A 55 8.76 14.34 3.08
CA VAL A 55 7.35 14.53 3.40
C VAL A 55 6.63 15.10 2.19
N ILE A 56 5.48 14.53 1.84
CA ILE A 56 4.64 15.00 0.73
C ILE A 56 3.18 15.13 1.20
N ASP A 57 2.50 16.12 0.65
CA ASP A 57 1.06 16.29 0.83
C ASP A 57 0.31 15.25 -0.02
N VAL A 58 -0.69 14.60 0.56
CA VAL A 58 -1.55 13.61 -0.10
C VAL A 58 -2.25 14.21 -1.32
N ASP A 59 -2.72 15.46 -1.25
CA ASP A 59 -3.39 16.12 -2.37
C ASP A 59 -2.45 16.40 -3.54
N THR A 60 -1.17 16.61 -3.27
CA THR A 60 -0.14 16.71 -4.31
C THR A 60 -0.02 15.40 -5.08
N VAL A 61 -0.01 14.25 -4.40
CA VAL A 61 0.03 12.93 -5.05
C VAL A 61 -1.18 12.74 -5.96
N ILE A 62 -2.38 13.00 -5.46
CA ILE A 62 -3.62 12.87 -6.23
C ILE A 62 -3.63 13.81 -7.44
N SER A 63 -3.18 15.05 -7.27
CA SER A 63 -3.06 16.02 -8.38
C SER A 63 -2.10 15.54 -9.47
N GLU A 64 -0.98 14.91 -9.09
CA GLU A 64 -0.04 14.34 -10.05
C GLU A 64 -0.63 13.14 -10.80
N MET A 65 -1.30 12.25 -10.09
CA MET A 65 -1.97 11.09 -10.69
C MET A 65 -3.00 11.53 -11.76
N ARG A 66 -3.79 12.54 -11.46
CA ARG A 66 -4.84 13.05 -12.37
C ARG A 66 -4.30 13.65 -13.67
N LYS A 67 -3.03 14.01 -13.74
CA LYS A 67 -2.39 14.49 -14.98
C LYS A 67 -2.11 13.36 -15.97
N ASN A 68 -2.09 12.11 -15.51
CA ASN A 68 -1.84 10.94 -16.36
C ASN A 68 -3.12 10.10 -16.54
N PRO A 69 -3.80 10.22 -17.71
CA PRO A 69 -5.04 9.50 -17.96
C PRO A 69 -4.83 7.98 -18.20
N LEU A 70 -3.58 7.52 -18.30
CA LEU A 70 -3.25 6.11 -18.54
C LEU A 70 -3.17 5.28 -17.26
N LEU A 71 -3.25 5.92 -16.08
CA LEU A 71 -3.16 5.20 -14.82
C LEU A 71 -4.42 4.39 -14.53
N ASP A 72 -4.24 3.10 -14.26
CA ASP A 72 -5.29 2.19 -13.81
C ASP A 72 -5.49 2.27 -12.28
N GLY A 73 -4.44 2.61 -11.54
CA GLY A 73 -4.53 2.68 -10.09
C GLY A 73 -3.26 3.15 -9.39
N ILE A 74 -3.30 3.04 -8.08
CA ILE A 74 -2.19 3.35 -7.19
C ILE A 74 -1.73 2.09 -6.45
N THR A 75 -0.42 1.99 -6.26
CA THR A 75 0.19 0.97 -5.40
C THR A 75 0.91 1.65 -4.23
N LEU A 76 0.54 1.27 -3.04
CA LEU A 76 1.14 1.70 -1.79
C LEU A 76 2.13 0.62 -1.34
N SER A 77 3.43 0.94 -1.37
CA SER A 77 4.53 0.00 -1.18
C SER A 77 5.65 0.64 -0.34
N GLY A 78 6.89 0.20 -0.52
CA GLY A 78 8.11 0.78 0.08
C GLY A 78 8.48 0.15 1.40
N GLY A 79 8.50 0.93 2.47
CA GLY A 79 8.58 0.46 3.84
C GLY A 79 7.33 -0.34 4.19
N ASP A 80 6.49 0.19 5.05
CA ASP A 80 5.16 -0.40 5.26
C ASP A 80 4.11 0.71 5.39
N PRO A 81 3.11 0.79 4.50
CA PRO A 81 2.04 1.78 4.57
C PRO A 81 1.26 1.75 5.89
N PHE A 82 1.12 0.58 6.52
CA PHE A 82 0.45 0.43 7.82
C PHE A 82 1.21 1.07 8.98
N GLU A 83 2.50 1.41 8.81
CA GLU A 83 3.25 2.20 9.80
C GLU A 83 2.87 3.69 9.79
N GLN A 84 2.23 4.16 8.73
CA GLN A 84 1.68 5.51 8.57
C GLN A 84 0.22 5.43 8.10
N ALA A 85 -0.56 4.53 8.69
CA ALA A 85 -1.86 4.13 8.16
C ALA A 85 -2.86 5.29 8.02
N GLU A 86 -2.88 6.25 8.95
CA GLU A 86 -3.79 7.40 8.87
C GLU A 86 -3.59 8.21 7.58
N GLY A 87 -2.35 8.54 7.26
CA GLY A 87 -2.02 9.30 6.05
C GLY A 87 -2.24 8.49 4.78
N PHE A 88 -1.82 7.22 4.77
CA PHE A 88 -2.01 6.34 3.63
C PHE A 88 -3.48 5.96 3.42
N ALA A 89 -4.30 5.89 4.47
CA ALA A 89 -5.74 5.72 4.35
C ALA A 89 -6.40 6.90 3.63
N GLN A 90 -5.98 8.13 3.95
CA GLN A 90 -6.46 9.33 3.26
C GLN A 90 -6.06 9.31 1.78
N LEU A 91 -4.82 8.95 1.47
CA LEU A 91 -4.37 8.80 0.08
C LEU A 91 -5.18 7.75 -0.67
N ALA A 92 -5.36 6.57 -0.09
CA ALA A 92 -6.15 5.48 -0.67
C ALA A 92 -7.61 5.89 -0.90
N GLY A 93 -8.25 6.51 0.08
CA GLY A 93 -9.63 6.99 -0.03
C GLY A 93 -9.82 8.02 -1.12
N LYS A 94 -8.91 9.01 -1.22
CA LYS A 94 -8.93 10.02 -2.29
C LYS A 94 -8.67 9.41 -3.67
N ALA A 95 -7.76 8.45 -3.78
CA ALA A 95 -7.51 7.72 -5.03
C ALA A 95 -8.77 6.96 -5.48
N ARG A 96 -9.43 6.23 -4.58
CA ARG A 96 -10.68 5.53 -4.88
C ARG A 96 -11.81 6.48 -5.30
N ALA A 97 -11.93 7.62 -4.63
CA ALA A 97 -12.91 8.66 -5.00
C ALA A 97 -12.68 9.20 -6.41
N CYS A 98 -11.45 9.16 -6.92
CA CYS A 98 -11.10 9.49 -8.30
C CYS A 98 -11.26 8.31 -9.28
N GLY A 99 -11.70 7.14 -8.82
CA GLY A 99 -11.90 5.94 -9.65
C GLY A 99 -10.68 5.04 -9.79
N TYR A 100 -9.61 5.28 -9.06
CA TYR A 100 -8.41 4.45 -9.08
C TYR A 100 -8.56 3.22 -8.18
N ASN A 101 -8.08 2.08 -8.67
CA ASN A 101 -7.90 0.86 -7.87
C ASN A 101 -6.69 1.02 -6.94
N VAL A 102 -6.79 0.50 -5.72
CA VAL A 102 -5.74 0.59 -4.69
C VAL A 102 -5.19 -0.78 -4.34
N ILE A 103 -3.88 -0.94 -4.49
CA ILE A 103 -3.13 -2.11 -4.02
C ILE A 103 -2.21 -1.67 -2.88
N THR A 104 -2.25 -2.37 -1.76
CA THR A 104 -1.42 -2.09 -0.59
C THR A 104 -0.55 -3.28 -0.24
N TYR A 105 0.76 -3.07 -0.21
CA TYR A 105 1.75 -4.04 0.27
C TYR A 105 1.99 -3.84 1.76
N THR A 106 2.09 -4.94 2.49
CA THR A 106 2.41 -4.89 3.93
C THR A 106 3.11 -6.17 4.38
N GLY A 107 3.99 -6.04 5.36
CA GLY A 107 4.59 -7.19 6.04
C GLY A 107 3.69 -7.80 7.12
N TYR A 108 2.61 -7.12 7.50
CA TYR A 108 1.60 -7.69 8.40
C TYR A 108 0.75 -8.72 7.67
N SER A 109 0.34 -9.79 8.36
CA SER A 109 -0.60 -10.73 7.81
C SER A 109 -2.02 -10.16 7.80
N TYR A 110 -2.85 -10.64 6.89
CA TYR A 110 -4.27 -10.27 6.83
C TYR A 110 -4.97 -10.51 8.18
N GLU A 111 -4.62 -11.61 8.85
CA GLU A 111 -5.14 -11.97 10.17
C GLU A 111 -4.72 -10.97 11.25
N ASP A 112 -3.46 -10.50 11.22
CA ASP A 112 -2.98 -9.46 12.12
C ASP A 112 -3.70 -8.13 11.87
N ILE A 113 -3.95 -7.79 10.62
CA ILE A 113 -4.70 -6.58 10.27
C ILE A 113 -6.10 -6.66 10.84
N LEU A 114 -6.83 -7.75 10.62
CA LEU A 114 -8.18 -7.94 11.16
C LEU A 114 -8.20 -7.88 12.69
N LYS A 115 -7.19 -8.44 13.35
CA LYS A 115 -7.09 -8.47 14.80
C LYS A 115 -6.89 -7.08 15.40
N TYR A 116 -6.06 -6.25 14.77
CA TYR A 116 -5.60 -4.99 15.36
C TYR A 116 -6.17 -3.73 14.71
N LYS A 117 -6.91 -3.85 13.61
CA LYS A 117 -7.37 -2.69 12.83
C LYS A 117 -8.22 -1.69 13.63
N CYS A 118 -9.01 -2.16 14.60
CA CYS A 118 -9.81 -1.29 15.44
C CYS A 118 -9.02 -0.67 16.61
N GLU A 119 -7.80 -1.15 16.89
CA GLU A 119 -6.96 -0.70 17.99
C GLU A 119 -5.84 0.26 17.52
N ARG A 120 -5.43 0.15 16.25
CA ARG A 120 -4.34 0.94 15.69
C ARG A 120 -4.87 2.04 14.78
N PRO A 121 -4.48 3.32 15.02
CA PRO A 121 -4.98 4.44 14.25
C PRO A 121 -4.77 4.27 12.72
N GLY A 122 -5.83 4.50 11.96
CA GLY A 122 -5.82 4.45 10.50
C GLY A 122 -5.81 3.05 9.87
N TRP A 123 -5.62 1.98 10.65
CA TRP A 123 -5.56 0.62 10.12
C TRP A 123 -6.87 0.17 9.51
N ASP A 124 -7.99 0.49 10.14
CA ASP A 124 -9.32 0.13 9.65
C ASP A 124 -9.62 0.84 8.33
N GLU A 125 -9.37 2.14 8.28
CA GLU A 125 -9.59 2.96 7.09
C GLU A 125 -8.66 2.57 5.93
N LEU A 126 -7.39 2.26 6.21
CA LEU A 126 -6.46 1.82 5.17
C LEU A 126 -6.86 0.44 4.62
N PHE A 127 -7.26 -0.47 5.49
CA PHE A 127 -7.79 -1.77 5.10
C PHE A 127 -9.01 -1.63 4.21
N ASP A 128 -10.01 -0.84 4.63
CA ASP A 128 -11.26 -0.65 3.89
C ASP A 128 -11.07 0.09 2.56
N ASN A 129 -10.04 0.93 2.44
CA ASN A 129 -9.70 1.64 1.22
C ASN A 129 -8.73 0.88 0.30
N SER A 130 -8.30 -0.32 0.66
CA SER A 130 -7.49 -1.19 -0.19
C SER A 130 -8.38 -2.17 -0.94
N ASP A 131 -8.29 -2.23 -2.26
CA ASP A 131 -8.99 -3.22 -3.08
C ASP A 131 -8.28 -4.57 -3.03
N VAL A 132 -6.95 -4.51 -3.04
CA VAL A 132 -6.06 -5.68 -2.94
C VAL A 132 -5.01 -5.43 -1.87
N ILE A 133 -4.75 -6.42 -1.03
CA ILE A 133 -3.63 -6.43 -0.10
C ILE A 133 -2.66 -7.54 -0.50
N VAL A 134 -1.38 -7.20 -0.64
CA VAL A 134 -0.28 -8.16 -0.73
C VAL A 134 0.34 -8.25 0.66
N ASP A 135 0.07 -9.34 1.36
CA ASP A 135 0.38 -9.50 2.77
C ASP A 135 1.59 -10.42 3.04
N GLY A 136 2.15 -10.26 4.20
CA GLY A 136 3.20 -11.12 4.72
C GLY A 136 4.61 -10.60 4.47
N ARG A 137 5.50 -10.89 5.42
CA ARG A 137 6.91 -10.48 5.35
C ARG A 137 7.61 -11.18 4.19
N TYR A 138 8.54 -10.48 3.56
CA TYR A 138 9.45 -11.11 2.63
C TYR A 138 10.34 -12.14 3.34
N GLU A 139 10.36 -13.36 2.83
CA GLU A 139 11.20 -14.45 3.32
C GLU A 139 12.20 -14.85 2.22
N GLU A 140 13.49 -14.54 2.45
CA GLU A 140 14.55 -14.76 1.47
C GLU A 140 14.67 -16.23 1.03
N ASN A 141 14.47 -17.16 1.96
CA ASN A 141 14.50 -18.61 1.69
C ASN A 141 13.30 -19.12 0.88
N LYS A 142 12.28 -18.31 0.71
CA LYS A 142 11.08 -18.57 -0.12
C LYS A 142 11.03 -17.66 -1.35
N ARG A 143 12.14 -17.00 -1.67
CA ARG A 143 12.22 -16.14 -2.85
C ARG A 143 11.90 -16.92 -4.11
N ASN A 144 11.00 -16.36 -4.94
CA ASN A 144 10.63 -16.94 -6.22
C ASN A 144 10.34 -15.83 -7.24
N LEU A 145 11.20 -15.74 -8.26
CA LEU A 145 11.12 -14.71 -9.30
C LEU A 145 9.99 -14.95 -10.31
N MET A 146 9.35 -16.12 -10.27
CA MET A 146 8.23 -16.45 -11.16
C MET A 146 6.88 -15.98 -10.60
N LEU A 147 6.85 -15.48 -9.37
CA LEU A 147 5.63 -14.97 -8.76
C LEU A 147 5.29 -13.58 -9.31
N SER A 148 4.03 -13.38 -9.68
CA SER A 148 3.52 -12.05 -10.03
C SER A 148 3.37 -11.20 -8.78
N TYR A 149 3.91 -9.97 -8.82
CA TYR A 149 3.71 -8.90 -7.84
C TYR A 149 4.05 -9.22 -6.37
N ARG A 150 4.83 -10.26 -6.11
CA ARG A 150 5.29 -10.64 -4.76
C ARG A 150 6.69 -11.26 -4.83
N GLY A 151 7.45 -11.15 -3.74
CA GLY A 151 8.86 -11.55 -3.73
C GLY A 151 9.10 -12.97 -3.20
N SER A 152 8.21 -13.50 -2.37
CA SER A 152 8.36 -14.82 -1.73
C SER A 152 7.04 -15.58 -1.67
N GLU A 153 7.11 -16.91 -1.65
CA GLU A 153 5.96 -17.81 -1.77
C GLU A 153 4.96 -17.73 -0.62
N ASN A 154 5.41 -17.28 0.56
CA ASN A 154 4.55 -17.08 1.72
C ASN A 154 3.64 -15.85 1.62
N GLN A 155 3.96 -14.91 0.75
CA GLN A 155 3.15 -13.71 0.53
C GLN A 155 1.89 -14.06 -0.27
N ARG A 156 0.77 -13.41 0.07
CA ARG A 156 -0.53 -13.67 -0.55
C ARG A 156 -1.04 -12.40 -1.24
N VAL A 157 -1.70 -12.57 -2.36
CA VAL A 157 -2.44 -11.51 -3.05
C VAL A 157 -3.91 -11.69 -2.73
N ILE A 158 -4.49 -10.79 -1.96
CA ILE A 158 -5.82 -10.96 -1.34
C ILE A 158 -6.77 -9.90 -1.88
N ASP A 159 -7.90 -10.33 -2.42
CA ASP A 159 -9.04 -9.46 -2.72
C ASP A 159 -9.78 -9.12 -1.43
N VAL A 160 -9.69 -7.86 -1.01
CA VAL A 160 -10.26 -7.40 0.26
C VAL A 160 -11.79 -7.43 0.23
N GLY A 161 -12.39 -6.95 -0.84
CA GLY A 161 -13.84 -6.89 -0.99
C GLY A 161 -14.49 -8.28 -0.94
N GLN A 162 -13.98 -9.23 -1.71
CA GLN A 162 -14.47 -10.61 -1.69
C GLN A 162 -14.21 -11.29 -0.34
N SER A 163 -13.05 -11.02 0.27
CA SER A 163 -12.70 -11.61 1.57
C SER A 163 -13.67 -11.16 2.67
N ILE A 164 -14.04 -9.87 2.68
CA ILE A 164 -15.06 -9.34 3.60
C ILE A 164 -16.43 -9.98 3.32
N ALA A 165 -16.86 -9.97 2.06
CA ALA A 165 -18.18 -10.46 1.67
C ALA A 165 -18.38 -11.95 2.00
N LEU A 166 -17.34 -12.77 1.85
CA LEU A 166 -17.38 -14.22 2.08
C LEU A 166 -16.91 -14.63 3.49
N ASN A 167 -16.47 -13.67 4.29
CA ASN A 167 -15.88 -13.89 5.62
C ASN A 167 -14.76 -14.95 5.62
N LYS A 168 -13.93 -14.93 4.60
CA LYS A 168 -12.76 -15.81 4.43
C LYS A 168 -11.74 -15.15 3.50
N ILE A 169 -10.48 -15.51 3.64
CA ILE A 169 -9.43 -14.99 2.75
C ILE A 169 -9.66 -15.51 1.33
N VAL A 170 -9.79 -14.57 0.39
CA VAL A 170 -9.88 -14.87 -1.04
C VAL A 170 -8.59 -14.42 -1.70
N GLN A 171 -7.74 -15.38 -2.03
CA GLN A 171 -6.53 -15.13 -2.82
C GLN A 171 -6.88 -15.06 -4.30
N ILE A 172 -6.21 -14.17 -5.01
CA ILE A 172 -6.37 -13.96 -6.44
C ILE A 172 -5.03 -14.05 -7.16
N ASP A 173 -5.07 -14.47 -8.40
CA ASP A 173 -3.96 -14.37 -9.35
C ASP A 173 -4.19 -13.12 -10.23
N ILE A 174 -3.23 -12.20 -10.22
CA ILE A 174 -3.27 -10.94 -10.98
C ILE A 174 -2.04 -10.77 -11.85
#